data_df4f90f86af8f4ec393cac21817ab200
#
_entry.id   df4f90f86af8f4ec393cac21817ab200
#
_cell.length_a   1.000
_cell.length_b   1.000
_cell.length_c   1.000
_cell.angle_alpha   90.00
_cell.angle_beta   90.00
_cell.angle_gamma   90.00
#
_symmetry.space_group_name_H-M   'P 1'
#
loop_
_entity.id
_entity.type
_entity.pdbx_description
1 polymer ?
#
loop_
_entity_poly.entity_id
_entity_poly.type
_entity_poly.pdbx_seq_one_letter_code
_entity_poly.pdbx_strand_id
1 'polypeptide(L)'
;MPLPLDYIADVFFPDQQIGGPGLGSHGIVSAVILGCLIAPLAETAFNQWGCITLLRKKAGVSPWTAIVLSAALFAAMHFYSWKYVLTTFPIGVVLGYVFVVERMRRGWAFWMVASIHSLRNAISIALIHYLR
;
A
#
# COMPACT_ATOMS: atom_id res chain seq x y z
N MET A 1 -11.80 15.68 4.91
CA MET A 1 -12.83 14.92 4.15
C MET A 1 -12.34 13.47 4.06
N PRO A 2 -13.01 12.52 4.73
CA PRO A 2 -12.60 11.12 4.63
C PRO A 2 -12.78 10.65 3.18
N LEU A 3 -11.82 9.87 2.69
CA LEU A 3 -11.95 9.24 1.38
C LEU A 3 -13.17 8.29 1.41
N PRO A 4 -13.83 8.03 0.27
CA PRO A 4 -15.02 7.16 0.23
C PRO A 4 -14.81 5.78 0.88
N LEU A 5 -13.59 5.24 0.79
CA LEU A 5 -13.23 3.96 1.42
C LEU A 5 -13.14 4.05 2.95
N ASP A 6 -12.71 5.19 3.48
CA ASP A 6 -12.66 5.41 4.92
C ASP A 6 -14.08 5.46 5.50
N TYR A 7 -15.00 6.09 4.77
CA TYR A 7 -16.41 6.12 5.16
C TYR A 7 -17.05 4.72 5.17
N ILE A 8 -16.79 3.92 4.13
CA ILE A 8 -17.26 2.53 4.09
C ILE A 8 -16.66 1.72 5.24
N ALA A 9 -15.36 1.88 5.50
CA ALA A 9 -14.69 1.20 6.60
C ALA A 9 -15.22 1.64 7.98
N ASP A 10 -15.60 2.91 8.13
CA ASP A 10 -16.23 3.42 9.36
C ASP A 10 -17.59 2.78 9.62
N VAL A 11 -18.37 2.49 8.59
CA VAL A 11 -19.68 1.81 8.73
C VAL A 11 -19.50 0.38 9.27
N PHE A 12 -18.49 -0.34 8.80
CA PHE A 12 -18.25 -1.74 9.21
C PHE A 12 -17.42 -1.88 10.48
N PHE A 13 -16.53 -0.94 10.76
CA PHE A 13 -15.58 -0.99 11.87
C PHE A 13 -15.44 0.39 12.56
N PRO A 14 -16.49 0.92 13.17
CA PRO A 14 -16.52 2.30 13.68
C PRO A 14 -15.49 2.56 14.80
N ASP A 15 -15.19 1.55 15.61
CA ASP A 15 -14.30 1.68 16.76
C ASP A 15 -12.82 1.38 16.43
N GLN A 16 -12.49 1.10 15.19
CA GLN A 16 -11.12 0.78 14.80
C GLN A 16 -10.43 1.97 14.12
N GLN A 17 -9.16 2.15 14.44
CA GLN A 17 -8.36 3.23 13.85
C GLN A 17 -7.68 2.77 12.56
N ILE A 18 -7.55 3.71 11.60
CA ILE A 18 -6.71 3.54 10.41
C ILE A 18 -5.31 4.03 10.75
N GLY A 19 -4.32 3.20 10.51
CA GLY A 19 -2.91 3.52 10.66
C GLY A 19 -2.14 2.49 11.47
N GLY A 20 -0.84 2.43 11.22
CA GLY A 20 0.07 1.55 11.93
C GLY A 20 0.54 2.16 13.25
N PRO A 21 1.10 1.33 14.15
CA PRO A 21 1.61 1.80 15.41
C PRO A 21 2.84 2.70 15.20
N GLY A 22 2.80 3.88 15.78
CA GLY A 22 4.00 4.66 16.07
C GLY A 22 4.57 5.55 14.97
N LEU A 23 3.96 5.69 13.80
CA LEU A 23 4.46 6.64 12.78
C LEU A 23 4.44 8.10 13.25
N GLY A 24 3.54 8.45 14.18
CA GLY A 24 3.46 9.80 14.75
C GLY A 24 4.21 9.99 16.07
N SER A 25 4.67 8.91 16.72
CA SER A 25 5.28 8.96 18.07
C SER A 25 6.73 9.48 18.06
N HIS A 26 7.42 9.42 16.92
CA HIS A 26 8.81 9.85 16.78
C HIS A 26 9.00 11.16 15.99
N GLY A 27 7.91 11.91 15.78
CA GLY A 27 7.92 13.19 15.08
C GLY A 27 7.77 13.09 13.56
N ILE A 28 7.50 14.25 12.94
CA ILE A 28 7.20 14.35 11.50
C ILE A 28 8.35 13.89 10.60
N VAL A 29 9.59 14.16 10.97
CA VAL A 29 10.77 13.79 10.17
C VAL A 29 10.87 12.25 10.08
N SER A 30 10.72 11.57 11.22
CA SER A 30 10.71 10.10 11.28
C SER A 30 9.55 9.52 10.47
N ALA A 31 8.35 10.09 10.59
CA ALA A 31 7.18 9.67 9.82
C ALA A 31 7.40 9.79 8.30
N VAL A 32 8.04 10.88 7.85
CA VAL A 32 8.35 11.09 6.43
C VAL A 32 9.42 10.10 5.95
N ILE A 33 10.51 9.94 6.68
CA ILE A 33 11.59 9.02 6.27
C ILE A 33 11.07 7.58 6.22
N LEU A 34 10.44 7.11 7.27
CA LEU A 34 9.95 5.74 7.36
C LEU A 34 8.76 5.51 6.42
N GLY A 35 7.78 6.41 6.43
CA GLY A 35 6.54 6.26 5.68
C GLY A 35 6.64 6.58 4.19
N CYS A 36 7.51 7.51 3.78
CA CYS A 36 7.61 7.94 2.38
C CYS A 36 8.83 7.38 1.63
N LEU A 37 9.84 6.88 2.33
CA LEU A 37 11.03 6.31 1.68
C LEU A 37 11.19 4.83 2.00
N ILE A 38 11.40 4.48 3.25
CA ILE A 38 11.79 3.12 3.64
C ILE A 38 10.66 2.14 3.41
N ALA A 39 9.46 2.41 3.95
CA ALA A 39 8.32 1.50 3.81
C ALA A 39 7.90 1.30 2.34
N PRO A 40 7.69 2.35 1.52
CA PRO A 40 7.33 2.14 0.11
C PRO A 40 8.36 1.36 -0.70
N LEU A 41 9.64 1.56 -0.46
CA LEU A 41 10.70 0.79 -1.13
C LEU A 41 10.68 -0.68 -0.72
N ALA A 42 10.64 -0.94 0.60
CA ALA A 42 10.61 -2.31 1.12
C ALA A 42 9.33 -3.06 0.71
N GLU A 43 8.18 -2.41 0.84
CA GLU A 43 6.89 -3.00 0.50
C GLU A 43 6.74 -3.24 -1.00
N THR A 44 7.20 -2.32 -1.85
CA THR A 44 7.24 -2.52 -3.30
C THR A 44 8.17 -3.68 -3.68
N ALA A 45 9.34 -3.76 -3.06
CA ALA A 45 10.27 -4.86 -3.30
C ALA A 45 9.66 -6.22 -2.92
N PHE A 46 8.98 -6.28 -1.80
CA PHE A 46 8.43 -7.53 -1.28
C PHE A 46 7.11 -7.92 -1.96
N ASN A 47 6.13 -7.02 -1.97
CA ASN A 47 4.79 -7.33 -2.46
C ASN A 47 4.67 -7.29 -3.98
N GLN A 48 5.04 -6.19 -4.61
CA GLN A 48 4.87 -6.09 -6.06
C GLN A 48 5.99 -6.81 -6.81
N TRP A 49 7.24 -6.42 -6.58
CA TRP A 49 8.34 -7.01 -7.32
C TRP A 49 8.57 -8.48 -6.98
N GLY A 50 8.71 -8.81 -5.70
CA GLY A 50 8.98 -10.19 -5.26
C GLY A 50 7.79 -11.12 -5.47
N CYS A 51 6.64 -10.79 -4.86
CA CYS A 51 5.45 -11.64 -4.85
C CYS A 51 4.88 -11.82 -6.27
N ILE A 52 4.63 -10.73 -7.01
CA ILE A 52 4.06 -10.83 -8.36
C ILE A 52 5.02 -11.56 -9.31
N THR A 53 6.31 -11.26 -9.24
CA THR A 53 7.31 -11.93 -10.09
C THR A 53 7.37 -13.43 -9.80
N LEU A 54 7.37 -13.83 -8.53
CA LEU A 54 7.37 -15.22 -8.12
C LEU A 54 6.12 -15.95 -8.59
N LEU A 55 4.94 -15.39 -8.34
CA LEU A 55 3.67 -15.97 -8.74
C LEU A 55 3.57 -16.13 -10.26
N ARG A 56 4.00 -15.13 -11.01
CA ARG A 56 3.99 -15.16 -12.48
C ARG A 56 4.99 -16.16 -13.05
N LYS A 57 6.23 -16.17 -12.55
CA LYS A 57 7.31 -16.99 -13.13
C LYS A 57 7.32 -18.43 -12.64
N LYS A 58 7.03 -18.66 -11.35
CA LYS A 58 7.13 -19.98 -10.73
C LYS A 58 5.80 -20.71 -10.69
N ALA A 59 4.72 -20.03 -10.32
CA ALA A 59 3.40 -20.64 -10.22
C ALA A 59 2.57 -20.51 -11.52
N GLY A 60 3.00 -19.71 -12.49
CA GLY A 60 2.34 -19.55 -13.78
C GLY A 60 0.93 -18.94 -13.70
N VAL A 61 0.59 -18.29 -12.61
CA VAL A 61 -0.76 -17.71 -12.42
C VAL A 61 -1.01 -16.53 -13.34
N SER A 62 -2.28 -16.22 -13.60
CA SER A 62 -2.66 -15.07 -14.42
C SER A 62 -2.19 -13.75 -13.80
N PRO A 63 -2.05 -12.67 -14.60
CA PRO A 63 -1.71 -11.34 -14.07
C PRO A 63 -2.67 -10.88 -12.97
N TRP A 64 -3.97 -11.05 -13.17
CA TRP A 64 -4.98 -10.66 -12.19
C TRP A 64 -4.89 -11.47 -10.89
N THR A 65 -4.68 -12.79 -11.01
CA THR A 65 -4.47 -13.64 -9.82
C THR A 65 -3.25 -13.17 -9.05
N ALA A 66 -2.14 -12.87 -9.72
CA ALA A 66 -0.93 -12.36 -9.08
C ALA A 66 -1.16 -11.01 -8.39
N ILE A 67 -1.91 -10.09 -9.03
CA ILE A 67 -2.27 -8.79 -8.45
C ILE A 67 -3.10 -8.96 -7.18
N VAL A 68 -4.16 -9.77 -7.23
CA VAL A 68 -5.05 -9.98 -6.09
C VAL A 68 -4.34 -10.65 -4.92
N LEU A 69 -3.53 -11.67 -5.18
CA LEU A 69 -2.75 -12.35 -4.13
C LEU A 69 -1.70 -11.43 -3.52
N SER A 70 -1.02 -10.64 -4.33
CA SER A 70 -0.08 -9.62 -3.85
C SER A 70 -0.78 -8.55 -2.99
N ALA A 71 -1.96 -8.09 -3.41
CA ALA A 71 -2.77 -7.13 -2.66
C ALA A 71 -3.28 -7.72 -1.34
N ALA A 72 -3.66 -8.99 -1.32
CA ALA A 72 -4.07 -9.68 -0.10
C ALA A 72 -2.91 -9.80 0.89
N LEU A 73 -1.71 -10.13 0.41
CA LEU A 73 -0.49 -10.16 1.23
C LEU A 73 -0.16 -8.77 1.77
N PHE A 74 -0.23 -7.74 0.91
CA PHE A 74 -0.01 -6.35 1.30
C PHE A 74 -0.95 -5.91 2.41
N ALA A 75 -2.25 -6.19 2.25
CA ALA A 75 -3.26 -5.88 3.27
C ALA A 75 -3.03 -6.68 4.57
N ALA A 76 -2.68 -7.96 4.47
CA ALA A 76 -2.39 -8.80 5.63
C ALA A 76 -1.18 -8.30 6.44
N MET A 77 -0.15 -7.77 5.79
CA MET A 77 1.01 -7.15 6.45
C MET A 77 0.64 -5.86 7.20
N HIS A 78 -0.49 -5.25 6.88
CA HIS A 78 -1.04 -4.05 7.53
C HIS A 78 -2.12 -4.41 8.57
N PHE A 79 -2.07 -5.59 9.16
CA PHE A 79 -3.05 -6.06 10.13
C PHE A 79 -2.86 -5.40 11.50
N TYR A 80 -3.12 -4.11 11.57
CA TYR A 80 -3.25 -3.35 12.83
C TYR A 80 -4.70 -3.25 13.27
N SER A 81 -5.63 -3.25 12.31
CA SER A 81 -7.07 -3.32 12.50
C SER A 81 -7.72 -3.85 11.20
N TRP A 82 -8.92 -4.42 11.30
CA TRP A 82 -9.69 -4.84 10.12
C TRP A 82 -10.01 -3.68 9.18
N LYS A 83 -10.28 -2.51 9.76
CA LYS A 83 -10.49 -1.27 9.02
C LYS A 83 -9.28 -0.93 8.15
N TYR A 84 -8.09 -1.05 8.70
CA TYR A 84 -6.86 -0.78 7.97
C TYR A 84 -6.59 -1.82 6.86
N VAL A 85 -6.85 -3.10 7.13
CA VAL A 85 -6.78 -4.15 6.10
C VAL A 85 -7.73 -3.86 4.94
N LEU A 86 -8.98 -3.48 5.24
CA LEU A 86 -9.99 -3.18 4.23
C LEU A 86 -9.61 -1.98 3.36
N THR A 87 -8.99 -0.96 3.92
CA THR A 87 -8.54 0.22 3.18
C THR A 87 -7.24 0.01 2.41
N THR A 88 -6.35 -0.84 2.90
CA THR A 88 -5.07 -1.11 2.23
C THR A 88 -5.19 -2.11 1.09
N PHE A 89 -6.16 -3.01 1.10
CA PHE A 89 -6.34 -3.99 0.03
C PHE A 89 -6.55 -3.34 -1.35
N PRO A 90 -7.48 -2.40 -1.54
CA PRO A 90 -7.65 -1.71 -2.83
C PRO A 90 -6.39 -0.96 -3.28
N ILE A 91 -5.65 -0.38 -2.33
CA ILE A 91 -4.37 0.28 -2.61
C ILE A 91 -3.38 -0.75 -3.17
N GLY A 92 -3.27 -1.91 -2.54
CA GLY A 92 -2.46 -3.03 -3.01
C GLY A 92 -2.83 -3.49 -4.42
N VAL A 93 -4.13 -3.53 -4.75
CA VAL A 93 -4.61 -3.86 -6.10
C VAL A 93 -4.13 -2.83 -7.13
N VAL A 94 -4.26 -1.53 -6.82
CA VAL A 94 -3.80 -0.45 -7.72
C VAL A 94 -2.28 -0.52 -7.93
N LEU A 95 -1.51 -0.67 -6.87
CA LEU A 95 -0.05 -0.79 -6.96
C LEU A 95 0.37 -2.03 -7.76
N GLY A 96 -0.28 -3.15 -7.53
CA GLY A 96 -0.04 -4.38 -8.29
C GLY A 96 -0.40 -4.25 -9.76
N TYR A 97 -1.51 -3.60 -10.07
CA TYR A 97 -1.92 -3.33 -11.45
C TYR A 97 -0.91 -2.46 -12.18
N VAL A 98 -0.49 -1.33 -11.58
CA VAL A 98 0.53 -0.45 -12.15
C VAL A 98 1.83 -1.23 -12.37
N PHE A 99 2.25 -2.04 -11.41
CA PHE A 99 3.44 -2.87 -11.54
C PHE A 99 3.38 -3.79 -12.75
N VAL A 100 2.28 -4.52 -12.93
CA VAL A 100 2.11 -5.46 -14.05
C VAL A 100 2.08 -4.72 -15.39
N VAL A 101 1.33 -3.62 -15.48
CA VAL A 101 1.25 -2.82 -16.72
C VAL A 101 2.62 -2.26 -17.10
N GLU A 102 3.36 -1.69 -16.15
CA GLU A 102 4.71 -1.16 -16.41
C GLU A 102 5.70 -2.27 -16.80
N ARG A 103 5.59 -3.45 -16.19
CA ARG A 103 6.39 -4.61 -16.60
C ARG A 103 6.10 -5.04 -18.03
N MET A 104 4.84 -5.07 -18.43
CA MET A 104 4.42 -5.40 -19.79
C MET A 104 4.92 -4.36 -20.81
N ARG A 105 4.96 -3.10 -20.43
CA ARG A 105 5.48 -1.99 -21.24
C ARG A 105 7.02 -1.94 -21.27
N ARG A 106 7.71 -2.81 -20.55
CA ARG A 106 9.16 -2.76 -20.30
C ARG A 106 9.60 -1.43 -19.65
N GLY A 107 8.71 -0.82 -18.88
CA GLY A 107 8.97 0.40 -18.12
C GLY A 107 9.69 0.14 -16.80
N TRP A 108 9.79 1.17 -16.00
CA TRP A 108 10.48 1.16 -14.70
C TRP A 108 9.50 0.81 -13.57
N ALA A 109 8.90 -0.38 -13.66
CA ALA A 109 7.80 -0.83 -12.81
C ALA A 109 8.06 -0.64 -11.32
N PHE A 110 9.23 -1.04 -10.82
CA PHE A 110 9.59 -0.89 -9.41
C PHE A 110 9.58 0.58 -8.97
N TRP A 111 10.28 1.44 -9.70
CA TRP A 111 10.39 2.85 -9.34
C TRP A 111 9.09 3.61 -9.51
N MET A 112 8.30 3.28 -10.52
CA MET A 112 6.98 3.86 -10.72
C MET A 112 6.07 3.54 -9.53
N VAL A 113 5.99 2.29 -9.13
CA VAL A 113 5.15 1.85 -8.01
C VAL A 113 5.65 2.43 -6.69
N ALA A 114 6.95 2.38 -6.44
CA ALA A 114 7.53 2.97 -5.22
C ALA A 114 7.25 4.48 -5.11
N SER A 115 7.34 5.20 -6.23
CA SER A 115 7.04 6.64 -6.27
C SER A 115 5.57 6.95 -5.99
N ILE A 116 4.64 6.18 -6.61
CA ILE A 116 3.19 6.32 -6.37
C ILE A 116 2.88 6.02 -4.90
N HIS A 117 3.46 4.97 -4.36
CA HIS A 117 3.28 4.58 -2.96
C HIS A 117 3.81 5.67 -2.00
N SER A 118 5.02 6.19 -2.27
CA SER A 118 5.61 7.29 -1.50
C SER A 118 4.75 8.54 -1.53
N LEU A 119 4.26 8.93 -2.71
CA LEU A 119 3.39 10.10 -2.88
C LEU A 119 2.08 9.93 -2.11
N ARG A 120 1.45 8.77 -2.20
CA ARG A 120 0.23 8.46 -1.44
C ARG A 120 0.47 8.60 0.06
N ASN A 121 1.56 8.05 0.57
CA ASN A 121 1.90 8.14 1.99
C ASN A 121 2.23 9.57 2.41
N ALA A 122 2.93 10.33 1.58
CA ALA A 122 3.21 11.75 1.84
C ALA A 122 1.92 12.58 1.94
N ILE A 123 0.95 12.35 1.05
CA ILE A 123 -0.35 13.01 1.09
C ILE A 123 -1.07 12.63 2.39
N SER A 124 -1.09 11.35 2.77
CA SER A 124 -1.72 10.90 4.01
C SER A 124 -1.10 11.52 5.26
N ILE A 125 0.23 11.58 5.33
CA ILE A 125 0.95 12.21 6.46
C ILE A 125 0.65 13.71 6.51
N ALA A 126 0.64 14.40 5.36
CA ALA A 126 0.32 15.82 5.29
C ALA A 126 -1.12 16.09 5.76
N LEU A 127 -2.09 15.31 5.30
CA LEU A 127 -3.49 15.44 5.73
C LEU A 127 -3.64 15.21 7.24
N ILE A 128 -3.00 14.20 7.78
CA ILE A 128 -3.03 13.92 9.23
C ILE A 128 -2.39 15.07 10.02
N HIS A 129 -1.29 15.63 9.50
CA HIS A 129 -0.55 16.67 10.22
C HIS A 129 -1.25 18.03 10.20
N TYR A 130 -1.88 18.41 9.07
CA TYR A 130 -2.45 19.74 8.89
C TYR A 130 -3.95 19.84 9.14
N LEU A 131 -4.69 18.70 9.17
CA LEU A 131 -6.14 18.67 9.39
C LEU A 131 -6.56 18.18 10.77
N ARG A 132 -5.61 17.93 11.66
CA ARG A 132 -5.84 17.63 13.08
C ARG A 132 -5.72 18.92 13.93
#